data_68ae4ae0e02309239e718acf446985b9
#
_entry.id   68ae4ae0e02309239e718acf446985b9
#
_cell.length_a   1.000
_cell.length_b   1.000
_cell.length_c   1.000
_cell.angle_alpha   90.00
_cell.angle_beta   90.00
_cell.angle_gamma   90.00
#
_symmetry.space_group_name_H-M   'P 1'
#
loop_
_entity.id
_entity.type
_entity.pdbx_description
1 polymer ?
#
loop_
_entity_poly.entity_id
_entity_poly.type
_entity_poly.pdbx_seq_one_letter_code
_entity_poly.pdbx_strand_id
1 'polypeptide(L)'
;MVNQQWVLAERPESYPQPSHFRMVRGDIPQLQSGKALVKTLYLVVAPVMLRYMRNDTAFEAPLKIGDLMMGRGVAQVLKSDCPELPQGSIVQARLGWQEYALIDNAQRPTPFLLEHHDLPYSHGLSSLGPTGFTALIGLREIGALKYDDKILVSGAA
;
A
#
# COMPACT_ATOMS: atom_id res chain seq x y z
N MET A 1 -9.33 -21.51 5.89
CA MET A 1 -8.58 -20.27 6.15
C MET A 1 -9.52 -19.11 5.86
N VAL A 2 -9.49 -18.05 6.65
CA VAL A 2 -10.34 -16.87 6.49
C VAL A 2 -9.48 -15.67 6.11
N ASN A 3 -10.06 -14.69 5.44
CA ASN A 3 -9.42 -13.40 5.15
C ASN A 3 -9.79 -12.43 6.27
N GLN A 4 -8.82 -12.01 7.06
CA GLN A 4 -9.03 -10.96 8.06
C GLN A 4 -8.87 -9.59 7.37
N GLN A 5 -9.84 -8.71 7.64
CA GLN A 5 -9.93 -7.40 7.00
C GLN A 5 -10.25 -6.34 8.05
N TRP A 6 -9.61 -5.18 7.94
CA TRP A 6 -9.93 -4.02 8.77
C TRP A 6 -10.78 -3.04 7.97
N VAL A 7 -11.93 -2.70 8.51
CA VAL A 7 -12.88 -1.76 7.91
C VAL A 7 -13.03 -0.51 8.75
N LEU A 8 -13.41 0.59 8.11
CA LEU A 8 -13.76 1.82 8.81
C LEU A 8 -15.06 1.61 9.59
N ALA A 9 -15.02 1.67 10.91
CA ALA A 9 -16.19 1.51 11.77
C ALA A 9 -16.86 2.86 12.07
N GLU A 10 -16.05 3.90 12.33
CA GLU A 10 -16.50 5.25 12.66
C GLU A 10 -15.54 6.28 12.08
N ARG A 11 -16.00 7.50 11.85
CA ARG A 11 -15.15 8.60 11.38
C ARG A 11 -14.46 9.29 12.56
N PRO A 12 -13.13 9.46 12.53
CA PRO A 12 -12.43 10.20 13.55
C PRO A 12 -12.67 11.71 13.39
N GLU A 13 -13.02 12.38 14.46
CA GLU A 13 -13.07 13.85 14.51
C GLU A 13 -11.67 14.46 14.65
N SER A 14 -10.79 13.78 15.38
CA SER A 14 -9.41 14.19 15.62
C SER A 14 -8.44 13.07 15.22
N TYR A 15 -7.68 12.55 16.16
CA TYR A 15 -6.76 11.43 15.91
C TYR A 15 -7.50 10.09 15.86
N PRO A 16 -7.02 9.14 15.04
CA PRO A 16 -7.62 7.81 14.99
C PRO A 16 -7.52 7.12 16.35
N GLN A 17 -8.58 6.42 16.72
CA GLN A 17 -8.66 5.58 17.92
C GLN A 17 -8.99 4.14 17.49
N PRO A 18 -8.69 3.12 18.31
CA PRO A 18 -9.02 1.74 17.97
C PRO A 18 -10.51 1.52 17.63
N SER A 19 -11.43 2.26 18.23
CA SER A 19 -12.86 2.19 17.96
C SER A 19 -13.25 2.56 16.52
N HIS A 20 -12.44 3.35 15.82
CA HIS A 20 -12.69 3.73 14.43
C HIS A 20 -12.44 2.58 13.44
N PHE A 21 -11.89 1.47 13.92
CA PHE A 21 -11.57 0.31 13.11
C PHE A 21 -12.32 -0.91 13.62
N ARG A 22 -12.77 -1.75 12.72
CA ARG A 22 -13.38 -3.04 13.05
C ARG A 22 -12.77 -4.14 12.20
N MET A 23 -12.35 -5.22 12.86
CA MET A 23 -11.93 -6.42 12.16
C MET A 23 -13.14 -7.21 11.71
N VAL A 24 -13.20 -7.57 10.45
CA VAL A 24 -14.17 -8.48 9.88
C VAL A 24 -13.46 -9.71 9.30
N ARG A 25 -14.17 -10.82 9.22
CA ARG A 25 -13.67 -12.07 8.64
C ARG A 25 -14.51 -12.43 7.46
N GLY A 26 -13.87 -12.68 6.34
CA GLY A 26 -14.52 -13.12 5.10
C GLY A 26 -13.80 -14.31 4.50
N ASP A 27 -14.31 -14.77 3.36
CA ASP A 27 -13.64 -15.81 2.59
C ASP A 27 -12.41 -15.26 1.88
N ILE A 28 -11.40 -16.14 1.69
CA ILE A 28 -10.28 -15.81 0.81
C ILE A 28 -10.83 -15.70 -0.62
N PRO A 29 -10.53 -14.59 -1.33
CA PRO A 29 -11.02 -14.42 -2.69
C PRO A 29 -10.57 -15.57 -3.59
N GLN A 30 -11.48 -16.06 -4.42
CA GLN A 30 -11.12 -17.02 -5.47
C GLN A 30 -10.42 -16.30 -6.62
N LEU A 31 -9.41 -16.95 -7.21
CA LEU A 31 -8.71 -16.43 -8.38
C LEU A 31 -9.71 -16.16 -9.51
N GLN A 32 -9.57 -15.00 -10.14
CA GLN A 32 -10.37 -14.57 -11.29
C GLN A 32 -9.47 -14.40 -12.51
N SER A 33 -10.04 -14.50 -13.69
CA SER A 33 -9.28 -14.32 -14.94
C SER A 33 -8.63 -12.93 -15.00
N GLY A 34 -7.38 -12.90 -15.45
CA GLY A 34 -6.55 -11.68 -15.53
C GLY A 34 -6.08 -11.12 -14.19
N LYS A 35 -6.28 -11.84 -13.07
CA LYS A 35 -5.89 -11.39 -11.74
C LYS A 35 -4.87 -12.30 -11.07
N ALA A 36 -4.26 -11.78 -10.02
CA ALA A 36 -3.42 -12.52 -9.11
C ALA A 36 -3.99 -12.50 -7.69
N LEU A 37 -4.04 -13.65 -7.03
CA LEU A 37 -4.32 -13.78 -5.60
C LEU A 37 -3.02 -13.62 -4.84
N VAL A 38 -2.99 -12.67 -3.92
CA VAL A 38 -1.80 -12.35 -3.14
C VAL A 38 -2.06 -12.47 -1.65
N LYS A 39 -1.00 -12.77 -0.89
CA LYS A 39 -0.96 -12.72 0.56
C LYS A 39 -0.15 -11.52 1.00
N THR A 40 -0.75 -10.67 1.80
CA THR A 40 -0.11 -9.49 2.36
C THR A 40 1.01 -9.89 3.32
N LEU A 41 2.18 -9.29 3.15
CA LEU A 41 3.36 -9.44 4.03
C LEU A 41 3.55 -8.20 4.90
N TYR A 42 3.40 -7.01 4.29
CA TYR A 42 3.57 -5.72 4.95
C TYR A 42 2.51 -4.74 4.46
N LEU A 43 2.07 -3.87 5.35
CA LEU A 43 1.15 -2.76 5.04
C LEU A 43 1.78 -1.44 5.48
N VAL A 44 1.53 -0.39 4.71
CA VAL A 44 1.88 0.96 5.10
C VAL A 44 0.77 1.56 5.96
N VAL A 45 1.16 2.28 7.00
CA VAL A 45 0.28 3.19 7.75
C VAL A 45 0.81 4.60 7.53
N ALA A 46 -0.01 5.45 6.93
CA ALA A 46 0.40 6.80 6.52
C ALA A 46 -0.61 7.86 6.94
N PRO A 47 -0.17 9.08 7.28
CA PRO A 47 -1.05 10.18 7.72
C PRO A 47 -2.18 10.50 6.73
N VAL A 48 -1.96 10.32 5.43
CA VAL A 48 -2.96 10.54 4.38
C VAL A 48 -4.22 9.68 4.57
N MET A 49 -4.10 8.52 5.23
CA MET A 49 -5.25 7.63 5.49
C MET A 49 -6.30 8.31 6.39
N LEU A 50 -5.87 9.18 7.29
CA LEU A 50 -6.79 9.95 8.14
C LEU A 50 -7.72 10.84 7.32
N ARG A 51 -7.25 11.41 6.21
CA ARG A 51 -8.08 12.22 5.31
C ARG A 51 -9.20 11.40 4.68
N TYR A 52 -8.90 10.17 4.24
CA TYR A 52 -9.93 9.27 3.69
C TYR A 52 -10.94 8.83 4.74
N MET A 53 -10.51 8.66 5.99
CA MET A 53 -11.41 8.34 7.11
C MET A 53 -12.33 9.52 7.46
N ARG A 54 -11.85 10.77 7.35
CA ARG A 54 -12.57 12.00 7.72
C ARG A 54 -13.53 12.56 6.68
N ASN A 55 -13.45 12.14 5.45
CA ASN A 55 -14.22 12.71 4.34
C ASN A 55 -13.71 14.10 3.87
N ASP A 56 -12.42 14.38 4.04
CA ASP A 56 -11.80 15.67 3.70
C ASP A 56 -10.72 15.55 2.59
N THR A 57 -10.84 14.55 1.74
CA THR A 57 -9.90 14.33 0.64
C THR A 57 -10.36 14.98 -0.66
N ALA A 58 -9.38 15.53 -1.41
CA ALA A 58 -9.60 16.07 -2.75
C ALA A 58 -9.08 15.14 -3.87
N PHE A 59 -8.41 14.04 -3.53
CA PHE A 59 -7.73 13.19 -4.51
C PHE A 59 -8.52 11.93 -4.89
N GLU A 60 -9.16 11.31 -3.93
CA GLU A 60 -9.95 10.10 -4.10
C GLU A 60 -11.22 10.19 -3.25
N ALA A 61 -12.22 9.42 -3.59
CA ALA A 61 -13.43 9.35 -2.78
C ALA A 61 -13.10 8.88 -1.35
N PRO A 62 -13.65 9.52 -0.33
CA PRO A 62 -13.45 9.09 1.05
C PRO A 62 -14.10 7.73 1.30
N LEU A 63 -13.56 6.99 2.27
CA LEU A 63 -14.15 5.73 2.71
C LEU A 63 -15.54 5.95 3.28
N LYS A 64 -16.44 5.03 2.99
CA LYS A 64 -17.72 4.89 3.70
C LYS A 64 -17.54 4.04 4.95
N ILE A 65 -18.43 4.19 5.92
CA ILE A 65 -18.47 3.28 7.05
C ILE A 65 -18.72 1.86 6.54
N GLY A 66 -17.90 0.92 6.98
CA GLY A 66 -17.89 -0.46 6.52
C GLY A 66 -16.94 -0.76 5.36
N ASP A 67 -16.40 0.25 4.69
CA ASP A 67 -15.41 0.04 3.63
C ASP A 67 -14.10 -0.50 4.20
N LEU A 68 -13.42 -1.35 3.41
CA LEU A 68 -12.08 -1.82 3.70
C LEU A 68 -11.12 -0.64 3.83
N MET A 69 -10.35 -0.60 4.90
CA MET A 69 -9.29 0.40 5.05
C MET A 69 -8.33 0.31 3.87
N MET A 70 -8.15 1.43 3.18
CA MET A 70 -7.22 1.49 2.05
C MET A 70 -5.78 1.49 2.54
N GLY A 71 -4.88 0.97 1.70
CA GLY A 71 -3.45 0.96 1.99
C GLY A 71 -2.66 0.29 0.88
N ARG A 72 -1.43 0.76 0.73
CA ARG A 72 -0.43 0.03 -0.05
C ARG A 72 0.20 -1.03 0.82
N GLY A 73 0.65 -2.09 0.20
CA GLY A 73 1.33 -3.16 0.89
C GLY A 73 2.33 -3.86 -0.02
N VAL A 74 3.14 -4.68 0.59
CA VAL A 74 3.95 -5.69 -0.09
C VAL A 74 3.30 -7.04 0.13
N ALA A 75 3.17 -7.82 -0.92
CA ALA A 75 2.51 -9.12 -0.89
C ALA A 75 3.26 -10.14 -1.72
N GLN A 76 3.05 -11.42 -1.39
CA GLN A 76 3.48 -12.54 -2.22
C GLN A 76 2.33 -13.00 -3.11
N VAL A 77 2.61 -13.21 -4.38
CA VAL A 77 1.67 -13.79 -5.34
C VAL A 77 1.54 -15.29 -5.07
N LEU A 78 0.36 -15.73 -4.61
CA LEU A 78 0.09 -17.13 -4.31
C LEU A 78 -0.38 -17.91 -5.54
N LYS A 79 -1.23 -17.29 -6.36
CA LYS A 79 -1.75 -17.82 -7.61
C LYS A 79 -1.94 -16.67 -8.59
N SER A 80 -1.74 -16.91 -9.88
CA SER A 80 -1.91 -15.87 -10.88
C SER A 80 -2.47 -16.40 -12.19
N ASP A 81 -3.36 -15.60 -12.78
CA ASP A 81 -3.80 -15.65 -14.17
C ASP A 81 -3.42 -14.34 -14.90
N CYS A 82 -2.45 -13.59 -14.36
CA CYS A 82 -1.93 -12.33 -14.88
C CYS A 82 -0.43 -12.52 -15.19
N PRO A 83 -0.01 -12.52 -16.46
CA PRO A 83 1.39 -12.77 -16.82
C PRO A 83 2.39 -11.80 -16.20
N GLU A 84 1.98 -10.54 -16.00
CA GLU A 84 2.81 -9.49 -15.41
C GLU A 84 3.02 -9.66 -13.89
N LEU A 85 2.24 -10.53 -13.26
CA LEU A 85 2.29 -10.80 -11.83
C LEU A 85 2.51 -12.30 -11.57
N PRO A 86 3.70 -12.87 -11.88
CA PRO A 86 3.93 -14.31 -11.83
C PRO A 86 3.76 -14.87 -10.40
N GLN A 87 3.29 -16.10 -10.32
CA GLN A 87 3.20 -16.83 -9.04
C GLN A 87 4.57 -16.91 -8.36
N GLY A 88 4.60 -16.71 -7.05
CA GLY A 88 5.81 -16.70 -6.22
C GLY A 88 6.52 -15.36 -6.14
N SER A 89 6.23 -14.41 -7.04
CA SER A 89 6.84 -13.08 -7.01
C SER A 89 6.37 -12.26 -5.81
N ILE A 90 7.18 -11.26 -5.46
CA ILE A 90 6.87 -10.27 -4.45
C ILE A 90 6.47 -8.98 -5.16
N VAL A 91 5.34 -8.41 -4.76
CA VAL A 91 4.76 -7.22 -5.41
C VAL A 91 4.44 -6.13 -4.40
N GLN A 92 4.59 -4.88 -4.81
CA GLN A 92 3.99 -3.75 -4.11
C GLN A 92 2.72 -3.35 -4.86
N ALA A 93 1.59 -3.25 -4.14
CA ALA A 93 0.29 -2.93 -4.73
C ALA A 93 -0.63 -2.21 -3.72
N ARG A 94 -1.81 -1.77 -4.20
CA ARG A 94 -2.92 -1.36 -3.33
C ARG A 94 -3.65 -2.62 -2.87
N LEU A 95 -3.44 -3.00 -1.63
CA LEU A 95 -3.98 -4.25 -1.06
C LEU A 95 -5.22 -4.00 -0.19
N GLY A 96 -5.36 -2.80 0.39
CA GLY A 96 -6.23 -2.59 1.53
C GLY A 96 -5.68 -3.29 2.78
N TRP A 97 -6.28 -3.05 3.92
CA TRP A 97 -5.86 -3.68 5.18
C TRP A 97 -6.51 -5.06 5.32
N GLN A 98 -5.95 -6.02 4.62
CA GLN A 98 -6.42 -7.41 4.60
C GLN A 98 -5.27 -8.40 4.38
N GLU A 99 -5.49 -9.66 4.76
CA GLU A 99 -4.49 -10.71 4.61
C GLU A 99 -4.36 -11.20 3.17
N TYR A 100 -5.47 -11.28 2.43
CA TYR A 100 -5.50 -11.77 1.05
C TYR A 100 -6.26 -10.77 0.17
N ALA A 101 -5.71 -10.49 -1.01
CA ALA A 101 -6.32 -9.60 -1.98
C ALA A 101 -6.24 -10.19 -3.40
N LEU A 102 -7.16 -9.78 -4.25
CA LEU A 102 -7.01 -9.91 -5.70
C LEU A 102 -6.46 -8.60 -6.25
N ILE A 103 -5.43 -8.70 -7.05
CA ILE A 103 -4.83 -7.57 -7.77
C ILE A 103 -4.77 -7.88 -9.26
N ASP A 104 -4.71 -6.84 -10.06
CA ASP A 104 -4.48 -6.92 -11.51
C ASP A 104 -3.59 -5.78 -11.98
N ASN A 105 -3.10 -5.88 -13.20
CA ASN A 105 -2.22 -4.87 -13.79
C ASN A 105 -2.96 -3.58 -14.21
N ALA A 106 -4.29 -3.56 -14.13
CA ALA A 106 -5.11 -2.38 -14.40
C ALA A 106 -5.25 -1.46 -13.18
N GLN A 107 -4.87 -1.90 -11.98
CA GLN A 107 -4.87 -1.05 -10.79
C GLN A 107 -4.09 0.25 -11.02
N ARG A 108 -4.50 1.29 -10.35
CA ARG A 108 -3.77 2.58 -10.33
C ARG A 108 -3.46 2.99 -8.89
N PRO A 109 -2.19 3.23 -8.55
CA PRO A 109 -0.99 2.95 -9.38
C PRO A 109 -0.83 1.47 -9.68
N THR A 110 -0.23 1.18 -10.84
CA THR A 110 0.04 -0.19 -11.28
C THR A 110 0.89 -0.94 -10.24
N PRO A 111 0.57 -2.20 -9.93
CA PRO A 111 1.44 -3.05 -9.14
C PRO A 111 2.83 -3.17 -9.77
N PHE A 112 3.86 -3.27 -8.96
CA PHE A 112 5.20 -3.52 -9.48
C PHE A 112 5.93 -4.62 -8.69
N LEU A 113 6.77 -5.36 -9.39
CA LEU A 113 7.56 -6.43 -8.82
C LEU A 113 8.72 -5.87 -7.99
N LEU A 114 9.01 -6.50 -6.86
CA LEU A 114 10.19 -6.24 -6.05
C LEU A 114 11.23 -7.32 -6.34
N GLU A 115 12.17 -7.01 -7.21
CA GLU A 115 13.18 -7.96 -7.71
C GLU A 115 14.48 -7.94 -6.91
N HIS A 116 14.52 -7.23 -5.78
CA HIS A 116 15.69 -7.20 -4.91
C HIS A 116 15.69 -8.36 -3.93
N HIS A 117 16.86 -8.93 -3.66
CA HIS A 117 17.04 -10.05 -2.74
C HIS A 117 17.91 -9.71 -1.52
N ASP A 118 18.58 -8.56 -1.53
CA ASP A 118 19.56 -8.17 -0.52
C ASP A 118 18.98 -7.32 0.61
N LEU A 119 17.73 -6.85 0.46
CA LEU A 119 17.04 -6.00 1.43
C LEU A 119 15.72 -6.62 1.86
N PRO A 120 15.26 -6.39 3.09
CA PRO A 120 13.91 -6.78 3.51
C PRO A 120 12.84 -6.22 2.57
N TYR A 121 11.84 -7.00 2.22
CA TYR A 121 10.76 -6.58 1.31
C TYR A 121 9.95 -5.37 1.83
N SER A 122 10.00 -5.08 3.14
CA SER A 122 9.41 -3.85 3.70
C SER A 122 9.98 -2.56 3.10
N HIS A 123 11.20 -2.60 2.53
CA HIS A 123 11.78 -1.47 1.77
C HIS A 123 10.94 -1.09 0.54
N GLY A 124 10.13 -1.99 -0.01
CA GLY A 124 9.14 -1.67 -1.03
C GLY A 124 8.07 -0.65 -0.61
N LEU A 125 7.91 -0.41 0.69
CA LEU A 125 7.00 0.60 1.24
C LEU A 125 7.72 1.89 1.67
N SER A 126 9.03 1.93 1.63
CA SER A 126 9.86 3.07 2.04
C SER A 126 10.86 3.47 0.94
N SER A 127 12.15 3.12 1.09
CA SER A 127 13.22 3.55 0.19
C SER A 127 13.10 3.03 -1.25
N LEU A 128 12.55 1.85 -1.45
CA LEU A 128 12.29 1.26 -2.78
C LEU A 128 10.82 1.42 -3.22
N GLY A 129 10.06 2.22 -2.51
CA GLY A 129 8.68 2.55 -2.81
C GLY A 129 8.49 4.00 -3.26
N PRO A 130 7.24 4.46 -3.37
CA PRO A 130 6.92 5.82 -3.84
C PRO A 130 7.59 6.93 -3.05
N THR A 131 7.78 6.74 -1.74
CA THR A 131 8.44 7.73 -0.87
C THR A 131 9.92 7.88 -1.25
N GLY A 132 10.62 6.76 -1.46
CA GLY A 132 12.01 6.78 -1.92
C GLY A 132 12.16 7.39 -3.31
N PHE A 133 11.25 7.06 -4.24
CA PHE A 133 11.20 7.71 -5.56
C PHE A 133 10.99 9.20 -5.46
N THR A 134 10.08 9.67 -4.61
CA THR A 134 9.86 11.09 -4.38
C THR A 134 11.12 11.77 -3.88
N ALA A 135 11.82 11.18 -2.90
CA ALA A 135 13.08 11.71 -2.39
C ALA A 135 14.16 11.72 -3.47
N LEU A 136 14.31 10.64 -4.23
CA LEU A 136 15.30 10.54 -5.31
C LEU A 136 15.09 11.61 -6.38
N ILE A 137 13.86 11.76 -6.87
CA ILE A 137 13.51 12.76 -7.89
C ILE A 137 13.71 14.17 -7.32
N GLY A 138 13.26 14.42 -6.09
CA GLY A 138 13.41 15.71 -5.43
C GLY A 138 14.88 16.13 -5.28
N LEU A 139 15.75 15.23 -4.87
CA LEU A 139 17.17 15.52 -4.68
C LEU A 139 17.92 15.59 -6.01
N ARG A 140 17.68 14.64 -6.91
CA ARG A 140 18.45 14.48 -8.13
C ARG A 140 18.00 15.44 -9.24
N GLU A 141 16.70 15.46 -9.54
CA GLU A 141 16.17 16.20 -10.69
C GLU A 141 15.79 17.64 -10.33
N ILE A 142 15.22 17.88 -9.16
CA ILE A 142 14.78 19.22 -8.73
C ILE A 142 15.91 19.95 -8.00
N GLY A 143 16.54 19.30 -7.03
CA GLY A 143 17.64 19.86 -6.25
C GLY A 143 18.96 19.89 -7.00
N ALA A 144 19.07 19.13 -8.10
CA ALA A 144 20.31 19.00 -8.90
C ALA A 144 21.57 18.75 -8.05
N LEU A 145 21.43 17.87 -7.07
CA LEU A 145 22.42 17.60 -6.02
C LEU A 145 23.77 17.19 -6.60
N LYS A 146 24.85 17.78 -6.07
CA LYS A 146 26.24 17.48 -6.43
C LYS A 146 26.93 16.71 -5.32
N TYR A 147 28.09 16.12 -5.62
CA TYR A 147 28.81 15.22 -4.72
C TYR A 147 29.12 15.81 -3.33
N ASP A 148 29.47 17.09 -3.23
CA ASP A 148 29.86 17.73 -1.97
C ASP A 148 28.78 18.61 -1.34
N ASP A 149 27.53 18.54 -1.84
CA ASP A 149 26.44 19.35 -1.33
C ASP A 149 26.03 18.89 0.09
N LYS A 150 25.74 19.88 0.92
CA LYS A 150 25.17 19.63 2.25
C LYS A 150 23.66 19.80 2.20
N ILE A 151 22.94 18.79 2.65
CA ILE A 151 21.49 18.77 2.63
C ILE A 151 20.95 18.96 4.03
N LEU A 152 19.99 19.85 4.19
CA LEU A 152 19.18 19.98 5.39
C LEU A 152 17.77 19.47 5.09
N VAL A 153 17.32 18.44 5.80
CA VAL A 153 15.96 17.91 5.73
C VAL A 153 15.20 18.36 6.97
N SER A 154 14.20 19.22 6.78
CA SER A 154 13.32 19.66 7.86
C SER A 154 12.18 18.66 8.08
N GLY A 155 11.72 18.50 9.33
CA GLY A 155 10.60 17.64 9.68
C GLY A 155 10.83 16.13 9.41
N ALA A 156 12.09 15.71 9.41
CA ALA A 156 12.47 14.30 9.28
C ALA A 156 12.13 13.57 10.60
N ALA A 157 10.96 12.96 10.66
CA ALA A 157 10.44 12.22 11.82
C ALA A 157 10.45 10.71 11.57
#